data_6fc8599c9d6efdb58e50e83c2e0540cd
#
_entry.id   6fc8599c9d6efdb58e50e83c2e0540cd
#
_cell.length_a   1.000
_cell.length_b   1.000
_cell.length_c   1.000
_cell.angle_alpha   90.00
_cell.angle_beta   90.00
_cell.angle_gamma   90.00
#
_symmetry.space_group_name_H-M   'P 1'
#
loop_
_entity.id
_entity.type
_entity.pdbx_description
1 polymer ?
#
loop_
_entity_poly.entity_id
_entity_poly.type
_entity_poly.pdbx_seq_one_letter_code
_entity_poly.pdbx_strand_id
1 'polypeptide(L)'
;MTADNGGRRERRKAQTRAAVRETAQRLFAERGFDAVTIADIATASDVAVQTVFNHFETKEALFFDERTPWVEQSAAAVTGRAPGVDPVRALRDYLESDLVRVLERESRAENRGYVEALEASTSLQARERTLVEQAGERVTVALTAAIADGGWSAAPAADPATARVLSRVVADLFLVAGRALVLENRRLVLRAEADGGQLSAAREATAGTLDELERCARELAGRLLDPAGGLSAGEWPAPGR
;
A
#
# COMPACT_ATOMS: atom_id res chain seq x y z
N MET A 1 -18.29 0.52 -39.08
CA MET A 1 -18.42 -0.78 -38.35
C MET A 1 -17.08 -1.27 -37.79
N THR A 2 -16.29 -0.44 -37.08
CA THR A 2 -14.95 -0.78 -36.54
C THR A 2 -14.82 -0.68 -35.04
N ALA A 3 -15.83 -0.20 -34.32
CA ALA A 3 -15.76 0.02 -32.85
C ALA A 3 -15.97 -1.27 -32.00
N ASP A 4 -16.56 -2.33 -32.52
CA ASP A 4 -16.90 -3.55 -31.74
C ASP A 4 -15.72 -4.53 -31.58
N ASN A 5 -14.71 -4.44 -32.43
CA ASN A 5 -13.56 -5.38 -32.38
C ASN A 5 -12.56 -5.06 -31.24
N GLY A 6 -12.41 -3.80 -30.86
CA GLY A 6 -11.57 -3.36 -29.72
C GLY A 6 -12.11 -3.88 -28.38
N GLY A 7 -13.40 -3.70 -28.14
CA GLY A 7 -14.04 -4.12 -26.91
C GLY A 7 -14.07 -5.65 -26.70
N ARG A 8 -14.13 -6.42 -27.79
CA ARG A 8 -14.07 -7.89 -27.73
C ARG A 8 -12.66 -8.38 -27.41
N ARG A 9 -11.63 -7.75 -27.97
CA ARG A 9 -10.22 -8.06 -27.69
C ARG A 9 -9.85 -7.74 -26.25
N GLU A 10 -10.25 -6.58 -25.73
CA GLU A 10 -9.99 -6.20 -24.34
C GLU A 10 -10.71 -7.12 -23.36
N ARG A 11 -11.97 -7.47 -23.60
CA ARG A 11 -12.69 -8.46 -22.78
C ARG A 11 -11.99 -9.81 -22.74
N ARG A 12 -11.51 -10.31 -23.88
CA ARG A 12 -10.78 -11.57 -23.97
C ARG A 12 -9.44 -11.51 -23.20
N LYS A 13 -8.73 -10.38 -23.31
CA LYS A 13 -7.49 -10.13 -22.57
C LYS A 13 -7.73 -10.14 -21.05
N ALA A 14 -8.79 -9.47 -20.59
CA ALA A 14 -9.18 -9.46 -19.18
C ALA A 14 -9.59 -10.85 -18.69
N GLN A 15 -10.34 -11.63 -19.47
CA GLN A 15 -10.71 -13.01 -19.14
C GLN A 15 -9.49 -13.92 -19.02
N THR A 16 -8.55 -13.85 -19.96
CA THR A 16 -7.30 -14.64 -19.90
C THR A 16 -6.48 -14.25 -18.67
N ARG A 17 -6.35 -12.94 -18.39
CA ARG A 17 -5.65 -12.47 -17.19
C ARG A 17 -6.27 -13.03 -15.90
N ALA A 18 -7.60 -12.98 -15.78
CA ALA A 18 -8.31 -13.49 -14.63
C ALA A 18 -8.11 -15.02 -14.46
N ALA A 19 -8.24 -15.79 -15.53
CA ALA A 19 -8.06 -17.25 -15.51
C ALA A 19 -6.64 -17.65 -15.08
N VAL A 20 -5.61 -16.98 -15.61
CA VAL A 20 -4.20 -17.20 -15.21
C VAL A 20 -4.00 -16.87 -13.73
N ARG A 21 -4.54 -15.73 -13.26
CA ARG A 21 -4.45 -15.35 -11.85
C ARG A 21 -5.10 -16.39 -10.92
N GLU A 22 -6.34 -16.80 -11.20
CA GLU A 22 -7.06 -17.78 -10.40
C GLU A 22 -6.33 -19.12 -10.32
N THR A 23 -5.82 -19.59 -11.46
CA THR A 23 -5.00 -20.81 -11.52
C THR A 23 -3.73 -20.67 -10.69
N ALA A 24 -3.02 -19.56 -10.81
CA ALA A 24 -1.81 -19.30 -10.03
C ALA A 24 -2.08 -19.25 -8.53
N GLN A 25 -3.13 -18.53 -8.11
CA GLN A 25 -3.51 -18.43 -6.69
C GLN A 25 -3.82 -19.80 -6.10
N ARG A 26 -4.53 -20.67 -6.84
CA ARG A 26 -4.78 -22.04 -6.42
C ARG A 26 -3.48 -22.84 -6.29
N LEU A 27 -2.60 -22.81 -7.29
CA LEU A 27 -1.31 -23.50 -7.25
C LEU A 27 -0.42 -23.02 -6.11
N PHE A 28 -0.37 -21.70 -5.85
CA PHE A 28 0.39 -21.14 -4.73
C PHE A 28 -0.17 -21.60 -3.37
N ALA A 29 -1.48 -21.71 -3.23
CA ALA A 29 -2.11 -22.22 -2.02
C ALA A 29 -1.85 -23.73 -1.81
N GLU A 30 -1.83 -24.52 -2.88
CA GLU A 30 -1.64 -25.98 -2.82
C GLU A 30 -0.17 -26.39 -2.60
N ARG A 31 0.79 -25.67 -3.19
CA ARG A 31 2.20 -26.09 -3.30
C ARG A 31 3.19 -25.10 -2.69
N GLY A 32 2.72 -23.94 -2.23
CA GLY A 32 3.57 -22.82 -1.83
C GLY A 32 4.08 -22.01 -3.02
N PHE A 33 4.41 -20.75 -2.76
CA PHE A 33 4.83 -19.80 -3.81
C PHE A 33 6.13 -20.25 -4.51
N ASP A 34 7.16 -20.59 -3.74
CA ASP A 34 8.51 -20.83 -4.29
C ASP A 34 8.58 -22.11 -5.15
N ALA A 35 7.76 -23.13 -4.84
CA ALA A 35 7.71 -24.38 -5.58
C ALA A 35 6.97 -24.32 -6.93
N VAL A 36 6.16 -23.28 -7.17
CA VAL A 36 5.39 -23.10 -8.40
C VAL A 36 6.18 -22.27 -9.41
N THR A 37 6.27 -22.76 -10.66
CA THR A 37 6.91 -22.04 -11.76
C THR A 37 5.89 -21.38 -12.68
N ILE A 38 6.32 -20.40 -13.48
CA ILE A 38 5.47 -19.80 -14.54
C ILE A 38 5.05 -20.87 -15.57
N ALA A 39 5.90 -21.87 -15.82
CA ALA A 39 5.56 -22.98 -16.74
C ALA A 39 4.42 -23.85 -16.18
N ASP A 40 4.41 -24.13 -14.88
CA ASP A 40 3.32 -24.86 -14.22
C ASP A 40 1.99 -24.11 -14.35
N ILE A 41 2.03 -22.78 -14.11
CA ILE A 41 0.86 -21.92 -14.24
C ILE A 41 0.35 -21.89 -15.68
N ALA A 42 1.24 -21.73 -16.67
CA ALA A 42 0.90 -21.72 -18.07
C ALA A 42 0.22 -23.04 -18.49
N THR A 43 0.81 -24.17 -18.11
CA THR A 43 0.26 -25.51 -18.37
C THR A 43 -1.12 -25.69 -17.73
N ALA A 44 -1.26 -25.33 -16.46
CA ALA A 44 -2.52 -25.50 -15.73
C ALA A 44 -3.62 -24.52 -16.20
N SER A 45 -3.25 -23.42 -16.86
CA SER A 45 -4.19 -22.43 -17.44
C SER A 45 -4.46 -22.67 -18.93
N ASP A 46 -3.87 -23.71 -19.53
CA ASP A 46 -3.93 -24.02 -20.95
C ASP A 46 -3.54 -22.83 -21.86
N VAL A 47 -2.42 -22.17 -21.50
CA VAL A 47 -1.87 -21.05 -22.28
C VAL A 47 -0.36 -21.22 -22.50
N ALA A 48 0.21 -20.54 -23.48
CA ALA A 48 1.65 -20.48 -23.66
C ALA A 48 2.31 -19.66 -22.52
N VAL A 49 3.53 -20.01 -22.11
CA VAL A 49 4.34 -19.27 -21.12
C VAL A 49 4.44 -17.79 -21.50
N GLN A 50 4.63 -17.48 -22.79
CA GLN A 50 4.66 -16.11 -23.29
C GLN A 50 3.35 -15.36 -23.03
N THR A 51 2.21 -16.06 -23.03
CA THR A 51 0.91 -15.46 -22.72
C THR A 51 0.85 -15.03 -21.27
N VAL A 52 1.42 -15.80 -20.33
CA VAL A 52 1.52 -15.40 -18.93
C VAL A 52 2.36 -14.13 -18.79
N PHE A 53 3.54 -14.09 -19.43
CA PHE A 53 4.42 -12.90 -19.39
C PHE A 53 3.81 -11.67 -20.08
N ASN A 54 2.93 -11.83 -21.07
CA ASN A 54 2.19 -10.71 -21.68
C ASN A 54 1.18 -10.06 -20.72
N HIS A 55 0.82 -10.73 -19.63
CA HIS A 55 -0.10 -10.24 -18.61
C HIS A 55 0.58 -9.87 -17.29
N PHE A 56 1.68 -10.56 -16.94
CA PHE A 56 2.35 -10.45 -15.66
C PHE A 56 3.87 -10.48 -15.87
N GLU A 57 4.55 -9.41 -15.51
CA GLU A 57 6.00 -9.27 -15.72
C GLU A 57 6.81 -10.26 -14.87
N THR A 58 6.32 -10.58 -13.67
CA THR A 58 6.98 -11.49 -12.72
C THR A 58 5.97 -12.39 -12.02
N LYS A 59 6.46 -13.45 -11.39
CA LYS A 59 5.65 -14.35 -10.56
C LYS A 59 5.09 -13.61 -9.33
N GLU A 60 5.87 -12.70 -8.77
CA GLU A 60 5.45 -11.84 -7.66
C GLU A 60 4.33 -10.87 -8.09
N ALA A 61 4.42 -10.27 -9.28
CA ALA A 61 3.36 -9.42 -9.81
C ALA A 61 2.04 -10.18 -9.97
N LEU A 62 2.11 -11.45 -10.39
CA LEU A 62 0.95 -12.33 -10.48
C LEU A 62 0.37 -12.69 -9.10
N PHE A 63 1.23 -12.94 -8.10
CA PHE A 63 0.80 -13.22 -6.72
C PHE A 63 0.05 -12.03 -6.10
N PHE A 64 0.54 -10.82 -6.32
CA PHE A 64 -0.05 -9.59 -5.77
C PHE A 64 -1.17 -8.99 -6.64
N ASP A 65 -1.51 -9.57 -7.79
CA ASP A 65 -2.53 -9.03 -8.68
C ASP A 65 -3.89 -8.88 -7.98
N GLU A 66 -4.50 -7.70 -8.10
CA GLU A 66 -5.74 -7.29 -7.43
C GLU A 66 -5.68 -7.27 -5.88
N ARG A 67 -4.51 -7.49 -5.28
CA ARG A 67 -4.35 -7.49 -3.82
C ARG A 67 -3.73 -6.21 -3.27
N THR A 68 -3.23 -5.34 -4.14
CA THR A 68 -2.49 -4.13 -3.76
C THR A 68 -3.07 -2.84 -4.35
N PRO A 69 -4.41 -2.62 -4.34
CA PRO A 69 -4.99 -1.39 -4.86
C PRO A 69 -4.52 -0.15 -4.09
N TRP A 70 -4.12 -0.30 -2.84
CA TRP A 70 -3.62 0.75 -1.97
C TRP A 70 -2.37 1.46 -2.52
N VAL A 71 -1.60 0.82 -3.39
CA VAL A 71 -0.41 1.44 -4.01
C VAL A 71 -0.77 2.67 -4.83
N GLU A 72 -1.90 2.64 -5.52
CA GLU A 72 -2.41 3.77 -6.31
C GLU A 72 -3.47 4.58 -5.55
N GLN A 73 -4.35 3.89 -4.84
CA GLN A 73 -5.53 4.51 -4.24
C GLN A 73 -5.21 5.39 -3.02
N SER A 74 -4.09 5.15 -2.31
CA SER A 74 -3.66 6.03 -1.23
C SER A 74 -3.34 7.45 -1.72
N ALA A 75 -2.64 7.59 -2.84
CA ALA A 75 -2.40 8.88 -3.47
C ALA A 75 -3.68 9.45 -4.10
N ALA A 76 -4.52 8.61 -4.71
CA ALA A 76 -5.79 9.02 -5.27
C ALA A 76 -6.75 9.57 -4.20
N ALA A 77 -6.73 9.04 -2.98
CA ALA A 77 -7.51 9.58 -1.87
C ALA A 77 -7.10 11.02 -1.51
N VAL A 78 -5.80 11.32 -1.58
CA VAL A 78 -5.29 12.68 -1.36
C VAL A 78 -5.71 13.63 -2.49
N THR A 79 -5.52 13.23 -3.74
CA THR A 79 -5.80 14.09 -4.91
C THR A 79 -7.29 14.25 -5.18
N GLY A 80 -8.08 13.21 -4.94
CA GLY A 80 -9.54 13.18 -5.15
C GLY A 80 -10.37 13.65 -3.96
N ARG A 81 -9.75 14.17 -2.91
CA ARG A 81 -10.47 14.65 -1.72
C ARG A 81 -11.46 15.76 -2.04
N ALA A 82 -12.54 15.85 -1.28
CA ALA A 82 -13.48 16.95 -1.42
C ALA A 82 -12.82 18.31 -1.07
N PRO A 83 -13.26 19.42 -1.67
CA PRO A 83 -12.78 20.75 -1.32
C PRO A 83 -12.89 21.02 0.18
N GLY A 84 -11.82 21.55 0.79
CA GLY A 84 -11.76 21.84 2.23
C GLY A 84 -11.41 20.64 3.13
N VAL A 85 -11.33 19.44 2.59
CA VAL A 85 -10.85 18.27 3.36
C VAL A 85 -9.32 18.33 3.45
N ASP A 86 -8.79 18.17 4.66
CA ASP A 86 -7.36 18.08 4.94
C ASP A 86 -6.75 16.86 4.20
N PRO A 87 -5.64 17.02 3.46
CA PRO A 87 -5.05 15.95 2.65
C PRO A 87 -4.51 14.78 3.49
N VAL A 88 -4.00 15.05 4.70
CA VAL A 88 -3.54 14.01 5.63
C VAL A 88 -4.73 13.25 6.21
N ARG A 89 -5.83 13.95 6.50
CA ARG A 89 -7.08 13.33 6.91
C ARG A 89 -7.64 12.41 5.83
N ALA A 90 -7.62 12.83 4.56
CA ALA A 90 -8.08 12.00 3.46
C ALA A 90 -7.23 10.72 3.30
N LEU A 91 -5.90 10.83 3.45
CA LEU A 91 -5.00 9.69 3.48
C LEU A 91 -5.30 8.74 4.65
N ARG A 92 -5.44 9.29 5.85
CA ARG A 92 -5.78 8.57 7.07
C ARG A 92 -7.07 7.77 6.93
N ASP A 93 -8.14 8.40 6.48
CA ASP A 93 -9.46 7.78 6.35
C ASP A 93 -9.45 6.66 5.29
N TYR A 94 -8.73 6.86 4.19
CA TYR A 94 -8.52 5.81 3.20
C TYR A 94 -7.76 4.63 3.78
N LEU A 95 -6.61 4.87 4.43
CA LEU A 95 -5.78 3.81 4.98
C LEU A 95 -6.47 3.04 6.10
N GLU A 96 -7.25 3.69 6.95
CA GLU A 96 -8.07 2.99 7.96
C GLU A 96 -9.02 1.98 7.30
N SER A 97 -9.76 2.43 6.29
CA SER A 97 -10.71 1.57 5.57
C SER A 97 -10.01 0.43 4.84
N ASP A 98 -8.85 0.70 4.23
CA ASP A 98 -8.10 -0.32 3.49
C ASP A 98 -7.43 -1.34 4.41
N LEU A 99 -6.79 -0.90 5.48
CA LEU A 99 -6.16 -1.76 6.48
C LEU A 99 -7.19 -2.69 7.14
N VAL A 100 -8.35 -2.17 7.54
CA VAL A 100 -9.42 -3.00 8.09
C VAL A 100 -9.83 -4.09 7.09
N ARG A 101 -9.99 -3.76 5.80
CA ARG A 101 -10.29 -4.76 4.76
C ARG A 101 -9.19 -5.80 4.60
N VAL A 102 -7.92 -5.39 4.67
CA VAL A 102 -6.77 -6.31 4.61
C VAL A 102 -6.78 -7.24 5.82
N LEU A 103 -6.92 -6.71 7.03
CA LEU A 103 -6.96 -7.49 8.27
C LEU A 103 -8.07 -8.54 8.22
N GLU A 104 -9.29 -8.14 7.84
CA GLU A 104 -10.44 -9.04 7.70
C GLU A 104 -10.20 -10.14 6.66
N ARG A 105 -9.67 -9.75 5.50
CA ARG A 105 -9.39 -10.69 4.41
C ARG A 105 -8.34 -11.71 4.81
N GLU A 106 -7.22 -11.26 5.39
CA GLU A 106 -6.12 -12.14 5.77
C GLU A 106 -6.46 -13.04 6.97
N SER A 107 -7.39 -12.63 7.83
CA SER A 107 -7.88 -13.44 8.97
C SER A 107 -8.84 -14.57 8.56
N ARG A 108 -9.33 -14.59 7.32
CA ARG A 108 -10.20 -15.69 6.84
C ARG A 108 -9.39 -16.95 6.62
N ALA A 109 -9.95 -18.10 7.04
CA ALA A 109 -9.29 -19.40 6.89
C ALA A 109 -8.87 -19.72 5.46
N GLU A 110 -9.65 -19.30 4.46
CA GLU A 110 -9.37 -19.47 3.03
C GLU A 110 -8.10 -18.72 2.55
N ASN A 111 -7.69 -17.66 3.25
CA ASN A 111 -6.51 -16.88 2.92
C ASN A 111 -5.26 -17.24 3.73
N ARG A 112 -5.36 -18.25 4.62
CA ARG A 112 -4.23 -18.69 5.44
C ARG A 112 -3.01 -19.08 4.57
N GLY A 113 -3.21 -19.87 3.51
CA GLY A 113 -2.13 -20.25 2.59
C GLY A 113 -1.47 -19.06 1.89
N TYR A 114 -2.22 -17.99 1.63
CA TYR A 114 -1.66 -16.74 1.12
C TYR A 114 -0.73 -16.06 2.15
N VAL A 115 -1.16 -15.99 3.41
CA VAL A 115 -0.36 -15.41 4.50
C VAL A 115 0.90 -16.27 4.76
N GLU A 116 0.76 -17.60 4.77
CA GLU A 116 1.89 -18.51 4.90
C GLU A 116 2.92 -18.33 3.78
N ALA A 117 2.48 -18.20 2.53
CA ALA A 117 3.36 -17.96 1.40
C ALA A 117 4.11 -16.62 1.52
N LEU A 118 3.43 -15.54 1.95
CA LEU A 118 4.06 -14.24 2.18
C LEU A 118 5.15 -14.28 3.24
N GLU A 119 4.90 -14.95 4.36
CA GLU A 119 5.85 -15.03 5.47
C GLU A 119 7.02 -15.99 5.16
N ALA A 120 6.79 -17.03 4.32
CA ALA A 120 7.81 -17.99 3.95
C ALA A 120 8.75 -17.50 2.83
N SER A 121 8.28 -16.64 1.91
CA SER A 121 9.05 -16.27 0.71
C SER A 121 9.72 -14.90 0.85
N THR A 122 11.06 -14.90 0.82
CA THR A 122 11.87 -13.67 0.86
C THR A 122 11.65 -12.77 -0.37
N SER A 123 11.34 -13.36 -1.54
CA SER A 123 11.05 -12.60 -2.76
C SER A 123 9.72 -11.85 -2.66
N LEU A 124 8.68 -12.50 -2.09
CA LEU A 124 7.40 -11.84 -1.83
C LEU A 124 7.54 -10.71 -0.81
N GLN A 125 8.28 -10.92 0.27
CA GLN A 125 8.55 -9.87 1.26
C GLN A 125 9.34 -8.70 0.66
N ALA A 126 10.31 -8.97 -0.23
CA ALA A 126 11.03 -7.93 -0.95
C ALA A 126 10.10 -7.14 -1.88
N ARG A 127 9.24 -7.83 -2.62
CA ARG A 127 8.24 -7.18 -3.49
C ARG A 127 7.26 -6.33 -2.70
N GLU A 128 6.78 -6.81 -1.54
CA GLU A 128 5.90 -6.04 -0.67
C GLU A 128 6.56 -4.73 -0.20
N ARG A 129 7.85 -4.77 0.20
CA ARG A 129 8.61 -3.55 0.54
C ARG A 129 8.67 -2.56 -0.63
N THR A 130 8.97 -3.04 -1.82
CA THR A 130 8.98 -2.19 -3.03
C THR A 130 7.60 -1.56 -3.31
N LEU A 131 6.51 -2.29 -3.06
CA LEU A 131 5.16 -1.74 -3.20
C LEU A 131 4.88 -0.62 -2.18
N VAL A 132 5.34 -0.77 -0.93
CA VAL A 132 5.25 0.29 0.10
C VAL A 132 6.04 1.53 -0.34
N GLU A 133 7.25 1.37 -0.84
CA GLU A 133 8.08 2.47 -1.37
C GLU A 133 7.39 3.19 -2.54
N GLN A 134 6.84 2.43 -3.50
CA GLN A 134 6.09 2.99 -4.63
C GLN A 134 4.86 3.79 -4.19
N ALA A 135 4.10 3.28 -3.21
CA ALA A 135 2.98 4.01 -2.64
C ALA A 135 3.47 5.30 -1.94
N GLY A 136 4.57 5.22 -1.17
CA GLY A 136 5.17 6.37 -0.49
C GLY A 136 5.57 7.49 -1.45
N GLU A 137 6.16 7.16 -2.59
CA GLU A 137 6.50 8.14 -3.62
C GLU A 137 5.26 8.82 -4.20
N ARG A 138 4.20 8.05 -4.53
CA ARG A 138 2.95 8.59 -5.05
C ARG A 138 2.24 9.50 -4.05
N VAL A 139 2.16 9.08 -2.79
CA VAL A 139 1.57 9.88 -1.71
C VAL A 139 2.38 11.15 -1.47
N THR A 140 3.72 11.06 -1.51
CA THR A 140 4.60 12.23 -1.41
C THR A 140 4.29 13.26 -2.47
N VAL A 141 4.17 12.84 -3.73
CA VAL A 141 3.80 13.74 -4.85
C VAL A 141 2.44 14.38 -4.62
N ALA A 142 1.44 13.59 -4.22
CA ALA A 142 0.09 14.06 -3.97
C ALA A 142 0.01 15.08 -2.82
N LEU A 143 0.70 14.81 -1.70
CA LEU A 143 0.76 15.74 -0.56
C LEU A 143 1.53 17.01 -0.89
N THR A 144 2.65 16.91 -1.62
CA THR A 144 3.42 18.09 -2.06
C THR A 144 2.59 19.01 -2.95
N ALA A 145 1.82 18.45 -3.87
CA ALA A 145 0.89 19.22 -4.70
C ALA A 145 -0.20 19.88 -3.84
N ALA A 146 -0.77 19.16 -2.88
CA ALA A 146 -1.78 19.70 -1.98
C ALA A 146 -1.26 20.86 -1.11
N ILE A 147 0.01 20.85 -0.70
CA ILE A 147 0.66 21.98 -0.01
C ILE A 147 0.80 23.17 -0.96
N ALA A 148 1.30 22.94 -2.18
CA ALA A 148 1.51 24.00 -3.18
C ALA A 148 0.19 24.71 -3.55
N ASP A 149 -0.92 23.99 -3.58
CA ASP A 149 -2.27 24.53 -3.86
C ASP A 149 -2.94 25.16 -2.62
N GLY A 150 -2.22 25.27 -1.49
CA GLY A 150 -2.78 25.79 -0.23
C GLY A 150 -3.86 24.90 0.40
N GLY A 151 -3.96 23.64 -0.06
CA GLY A 151 -4.96 22.68 0.39
C GLY A 151 -4.66 22.03 1.75
N TRP A 152 -3.50 22.29 2.33
CA TRP A 152 -3.15 21.86 3.68
C TRP A 152 -2.93 23.06 4.59
N SER A 153 -3.93 23.38 5.40
CA SER A 153 -3.91 24.56 6.28
C SER A 153 -2.83 24.53 7.36
N ALA A 154 -2.37 23.35 7.75
CA ALA A 154 -1.24 23.20 8.67
C ALA A 154 0.13 23.51 8.01
N ALA A 155 0.15 23.71 6.67
CA ALA A 155 1.36 23.93 5.89
C ALA A 155 1.22 25.13 4.93
N PRO A 156 0.95 26.36 5.41
CA PRO A 156 0.42 27.42 4.56
C PRO A 156 1.40 28.08 3.58
N ALA A 157 2.71 27.91 3.71
CA ALA A 157 3.68 28.63 2.87
C ALA A 157 5.07 28.00 2.86
N ALA A 158 5.14 26.68 2.73
CA ALA A 158 6.42 25.99 2.65
C ALA A 158 7.16 26.30 1.34
N ASP A 159 8.47 26.47 1.42
CA ASP A 159 9.28 26.36 0.22
C ASP A 159 9.19 24.94 -0.36
N PRO A 160 9.38 24.76 -1.67
CA PRO A 160 9.17 23.45 -2.33
C PRO A 160 10.00 22.31 -1.76
N ALA A 161 11.20 22.58 -1.24
CA ALA A 161 12.08 21.54 -0.67
C ALA A 161 11.53 21.07 0.68
N THR A 162 11.20 21.98 1.57
CA THR A 162 10.57 21.69 2.87
C THR A 162 9.22 20.98 2.69
N ALA A 163 8.38 21.46 1.76
CA ALA A 163 7.10 20.81 1.43
C ALA A 163 7.29 19.35 1.00
N ARG A 164 8.29 19.07 0.16
CA ARG A 164 8.60 17.71 -0.29
C ARG A 164 9.09 16.81 0.85
N VAL A 165 10.00 17.31 1.71
CA VAL A 165 10.52 16.57 2.87
C VAL A 165 9.39 16.24 3.83
N LEU A 166 8.56 17.22 4.19
CA LEU A 166 7.40 17.00 5.05
C LEU A 166 6.45 15.96 4.46
N SER A 167 6.11 16.09 3.18
CA SER A 167 5.24 15.15 2.47
C SER A 167 5.80 13.74 2.49
N ARG A 168 7.12 13.58 2.31
CA ARG A 168 7.80 12.28 2.36
C ARG A 168 7.74 11.67 3.76
N VAL A 169 8.05 12.44 4.79
CA VAL A 169 8.01 11.98 6.18
C VAL A 169 6.59 11.52 6.55
N VAL A 170 5.57 12.31 6.19
CA VAL A 170 4.18 11.95 6.45
C VAL A 170 3.78 10.68 5.72
N ALA A 171 4.09 10.57 4.42
CA ALA A 171 3.80 9.38 3.63
C ALA A 171 4.44 8.11 4.24
N ASP A 172 5.73 8.20 4.60
CA ASP A 172 6.46 7.07 5.19
C ASP A 172 5.90 6.69 6.57
N LEU A 173 5.58 7.64 7.43
CA LEU A 173 4.96 7.37 8.73
C LEU A 173 3.68 6.54 8.60
N PHE A 174 2.77 6.94 7.72
CA PHE A 174 1.50 6.26 7.53
C PHE A 174 1.67 4.86 6.89
N LEU A 175 2.48 4.75 5.85
CA LEU A 175 2.62 3.48 5.13
C LEU A 175 3.45 2.45 5.89
N VAL A 176 4.51 2.87 6.58
CA VAL A 176 5.33 1.99 7.42
C VAL A 176 4.54 1.50 8.63
N ALA A 177 3.78 2.39 9.28
CA ALA A 177 2.91 2.00 10.38
C ALA A 177 1.81 1.04 9.92
N GLY A 178 1.15 1.32 8.78
CA GLY A 178 0.16 0.41 8.18
C GLY A 178 0.73 -0.97 7.91
N ARG A 179 1.95 -1.03 7.34
CA ARG A 179 2.65 -2.30 7.13
C ARG A 179 2.94 -3.03 8.45
N ALA A 180 3.36 -2.33 9.50
CA ALA A 180 3.63 -2.94 10.81
C ALA A 180 2.35 -3.57 11.40
N LEU A 181 1.21 -2.90 11.30
CA LEU A 181 -0.08 -3.41 11.74
C LEU A 181 -0.49 -4.69 10.98
N VAL A 182 -0.30 -4.72 9.66
CA VAL A 182 -0.56 -5.92 8.83
C VAL A 182 0.35 -7.08 9.23
N LEU A 183 1.66 -6.83 9.42
CA LEU A 183 2.61 -7.88 9.82
C LEU A 183 2.26 -8.47 11.19
N GLU A 184 1.83 -7.65 12.14
CA GLU A 184 1.42 -8.15 13.46
C GLU A 184 0.15 -9.00 13.36
N ASN A 185 -0.84 -8.57 12.57
CA ASN A 185 -2.03 -9.38 12.31
C ASN A 185 -1.69 -10.74 11.67
N ARG A 186 -0.78 -10.78 10.70
CA ARG A 186 -0.33 -12.04 10.07
C ARG A 186 0.27 -13.00 11.08
N ARG A 187 1.06 -12.49 12.04
CA ARG A 187 1.61 -13.31 13.13
C ARG A 187 0.50 -13.95 13.98
N LEU A 188 -0.56 -13.19 14.29
CA LEU A 188 -1.71 -13.72 15.04
C LEU A 188 -2.45 -14.79 14.23
N VAL A 189 -2.70 -14.54 12.94
CA VAL A 189 -3.33 -15.51 12.02
C VAL A 189 -2.55 -16.80 11.94
N LEU A 190 -1.22 -16.74 11.83
CA LEU A 190 -0.36 -17.93 11.72
C LEU A 190 -0.29 -18.73 13.02
N ARG A 191 -0.40 -18.09 14.18
CA ARG A 191 -0.47 -18.75 15.49
C ARG A 191 -1.84 -19.40 15.76
N ALA A 192 -2.81 -19.26 14.85
CA ALA A 192 -4.20 -19.67 15.05
C ALA A 192 -4.88 -19.03 16.28
N GLU A 193 -4.40 -17.88 16.69
CA GLU A 193 -4.92 -17.10 17.82
C GLU A 193 -5.97 -16.08 17.37
N ALA A 194 -6.21 -15.95 16.06
CA ALA A 194 -7.14 -14.98 15.51
C ALA A 194 -8.60 -15.38 15.78
N ASP A 195 -9.15 -14.86 16.87
CA ASP A 195 -10.57 -14.90 17.17
C ASP A 195 -11.26 -13.55 16.89
N GLY A 196 -12.59 -13.49 17.07
CA GLY A 196 -13.34 -12.26 16.82
C GLY A 196 -12.94 -11.09 17.74
N GLY A 197 -12.46 -11.36 18.95
CA GLY A 197 -11.99 -10.35 19.90
C GLY A 197 -10.68 -9.72 19.46
N GLN A 198 -9.76 -10.53 18.94
CA GLN A 198 -8.48 -10.06 18.43
C GLN A 198 -8.61 -9.20 17.17
N LEU A 199 -9.53 -9.57 16.26
CA LEU A 199 -9.82 -8.74 15.10
C LEU A 199 -10.39 -7.37 15.51
N SER A 200 -11.26 -7.31 16.53
CA SER A 200 -11.77 -6.05 17.10
C SER A 200 -10.62 -5.20 17.66
N ALA A 201 -9.75 -5.81 18.48
CA ALA A 201 -8.59 -5.12 19.03
C ALA A 201 -7.62 -4.62 17.95
N ALA A 202 -7.41 -5.39 16.89
CA ALA A 202 -6.58 -4.97 15.75
C ALA A 202 -7.18 -3.77 14.99
N ARG A 203 -8.50 -3.72 14.84
CA ARG A 203 -9.21 -2.55 14.25
C ARG A 203 -9.06 -1.31 15.13
N GLU A 204 -9.27 -1.44 16.43
CA GLU A 204 -9.12 -0.34 17.39
C GLU A 204 -7.68 0.19 17.41
N ALA A 205 -6.69 -0.71 17.44
CA ALA A 205 -5.28 -0.36 17.34
C ALA A 205 -4.96 0.36 16.02
N THR A 206 -5.56 -0.07 14.90
CA THR A 206 -5.39 0.58 13.60
C THR A 206 -5.92 2.00 13.63
N ALA A 207 -7.16 2.21 14.08
CA ALA A 207 -7.76 3.53 14.17
C ALA A 207 -6.95 4.45 15.10
N GLY A 208 -6.62 3.99 16.31
CA GLY A 208 -5.84 4.76 17.28
C GLY A 208 -4.43 5.13 16.78
N THR A 209 -3.75 4.21 16.09
CA THR A 209 -2.43 4.49 15.51
C THR A 209 -2.52 5.56 14.41
N LEU A 210 -3.51 5.46 13.51
CA LEU A 210 -3.67 6.40 12.41
C LEU A 210 -4.11 7.79 12.91
N ASP A 211 -4.95 7.88 13.94
CA ASP A 211 -5.31 9.15 14.59
C ASP A 211 -4.09 9.85 15.21
N GLU A 212 -3.24 9.08 15.87
CA GLU A 212 -1.99 9.59 16.45
C GLU A 212 -1.05 10.10 15.37
N LEU A 213 -0.90 9.37 14.26
CA LEU A 213 -0.07 9.80 13.13
C LEU A 213 -0.62 11.05 12.46
N GLU A 214 -1.93 11.19 12.33
CA GLU A 214 -2.55 12.42 11.83
C GLU A 214 -2.22 13.62 12.74
N ARG A 215 -2.30 13.45 14.05
CA ARG A 215 -1.94 14.47 15.01
C ARG A 215 -0.46 14.85 14.91
N CYS A 216 0.44 13.86 14.89
CA CYS A 216 1.87 14.09 14.72
C CYS A 216 2.21 14.81 13.41
N ALA A 217 1.55 14.44 12.30
CA ALA A 217 1.77 15.07 11.00
C ALA A 217 1.39 16.57 11.03
N ARG A 218 0.30 16.93 11.70
CA ARG A 218 -0.11 18.35 11.87
C ARG A 218 0.86 19.13 12.75
N GLU A 219 1.29 18.54 13.87
CA GLU A 219 2.27 19.17 14.74
C GLU A 219 3.62 19.39 14.04
N LEU A 220 4.07 18.39 13.28
CA LEU A 220 5.29 18.48 12.48
C LEU A 220 5.19 19.57 11.43
N ALA A 221 4.07 19.64 10.72
CA ALA A 221 3.81 20.69 9.74
C ALA A 221 3.86 22.08 10.39
N GLY A 222 3.17 22.28 11.51
CA GLY A 222 3.19 23.55 12.25
C GLY A 222 4.59 23.98 12.66
N ARG A 223 5.44 23.05 13.13
CA ARG A 223 6.81 23.35 13.56
C ARG A 223 7.78 23.63 12.41
N LEU A 224 7.70 22.86 11.32
CA LEU A 224 8.60 23.02 10.18
C LEU A 224 8.27 24.24 9.31
N LEU A 225 7.02 24.70 9.38
CA LEU A 225 6.50 25.74 8.50
C LEU A 225 6.16 27.04 9.24
N ASP A 226 6.42 27.10 10.56
CA ASP A 226 6.34 28.35 11.33
C ASP A 226 7.56 29.21 11.02
N PRO A 227 7.41 30.35 10.31
CA PRO A 227 8.52 31.23 10.00
C PRO A 227 9.15 31.88 11.25
N ALA A 228 8.46 31.85 12.42
CA ALA A 228 8.96 32.40 13.68
C ALA A 228 9.63 31.32 14.57
N GLY A 229 9.36 30.02 14.34
CA GLY A 229 9.88 28.89 15.12
C GLY A 229 10.92 28.04 14.39
N GLY A 230 11.35 28.43 13.18
CA GLY A 230 12.33 27.73 12.39
C GLY A 230 13.58 27.42 13.21
N LEU A 231 13.99 26.14 13.26
CA LEU A 231 15.28 25.72 13.81
C LEU A 231 16.35 26.64 13.24
N SER A 232 16.85 27.56 14.09
CA SER A 232 17.95 28.42 13.69
C SER A 232 19.09 27.50 13.24
N ALA A 233 19.65 27.77 12.06
CA ALA A 233 20.73 26.98 11.44
C ALA A 233 22.02 26.87 12.30
N GLY A 234 21.94 27.25 13.58
CA GLY A 234 23.03 27.32 14.55
C GLY A 234 23.08 26.24 15.61
N GLU A 235 22.10 25.35 15.75
CA GLU A 235 22.04 24.40 16.88
C GLU A 235 22.29 22.93 16.52
N TRP A 236 22.82 22.64 15.36
CA TRP A 236 23.32 21.29 15.11
C TRP A 236 24.71 21.16 15.76
N PRO A 237 24.91 20.25 16.76
CA PRO A 237 26.22 20.04 17.33
C PRO A 237 27.20 19.60 16.24
N ALA A 238 28.29 20.34 16.09
CA ALA A 238 29.36 19.98 15.18
C ALA A 238 29.82 18.55 15.46
N PRO A 239 30.06 17.68 14.45
CA PRO A 239 30.59 16.35 14.69
C PRO A 239 31.91 16.48 15.48
N GLY A 240 31.95 15.86 16.66
CA GLY A 240 33.12 15.84 17.51
C GLY A 240 34.35 15.32 16.74
N ARG A 241 35.47 16.04 16.90
CA ARG A 241 36.82 15.65 16.43
C ARG A 241 37.32 14.45 17.19
#